data_19830ee2662cb2f2117588eb5ea971e1
#
_entry.id   19830ee2662cb2f2117588eb5ea971e1
#
_cell.length_a   1.000
_cell.length_b   1.000
_cell.length_c   1.000
_cell.angle_alpha   90.00
_cell.angle_beta   90.00
_cell.angle_gamma   90.00
#
_symmetry.space_group_name_H-M   'P 1'
#
loop_
_entity.id
_entity.type
_entity.pdbx_description
1 polymer ?
#
loop_
_entity_poly.entity_id
_entity_poly.type
_entity_poly.pdbx_seq_one_letter_code
_entity_poly.pdbx_strand_id
1 'polypeptide(L)'
;MPPAPDVALKPLATPDEGTLVLALPTNPPVQENFSELLLYNPDTVGFLTVGDEISLPVVHRENDNDYYLAHSFAGKESKEGALFLDGANRLNDPNLIVYGHNMRDGTMFGRLSMYGGAEFLKEHAVVRFDTIYENAAYVPFAMFAASMDEDSGSYFDVRQIVLDETSFELFILKLRNRSARGVPVDVTYGDQLLTLVTCSSAEEDGRYIVALRRLRPGETEEDVRALVAKAS
;
A
#
# COMPACT_ATOMS: atom_id res chain seq x y z
N MET A 1 -24.92 61.87 5.94
CA MET A 1 -24.34 60.54 6.24
C MET A 1 -24.32 60.40 7.75
N PRO A 2 -25.03 59.43 8.33
CA PRO A 2 -24.91 59.12 9.74
C PRO A 2 -23.59 58.38 10.01
N PRO A 3 -22.96 58.56 11.20
CA PRO A 3 -21.70 57.85 11.52
C PRO A 3 -21.99 56.38 11.77
N ALA A 4 -21.00 55.54 11.39
CA ALA A 4 -21.02 54.11 11.60
C ALA A 4 -21.02 53.74 13.10
N PRO A 5 -21.71 52.67 13.53
CA PRO A 5 -21.74 52.28 14.92
C PRO A 5 -20.36 51.74 15.35
N ASP A 6 -19.91 52.26 16.49
CA ASP A 6 -18.70 51.84 17.18
C ASP A 6 -18.92 50.43 17.76
N VAL A 7 -18.39 49.39 17.10
CA VAL A 7 -18.44 48.00 17.60
C VAL A 7 -17.22 47.79 18.50
N ALA A 8 -17.43 48.01 19.79
CA ALA A 8 -16.45 47.62 20.80
C ALA A 8 -16.21 46.10 20.77
N LEU A 9 -15.05 45.68 20.31
CA LEU A 9 -14.57 44.27 20.41
C LEU A 9 -14.45 43.91 21.88
N LYS A 10 -15.31 43.00 22.34
CA LYS A 10 -15.12 42.33 23.64
C LYS A 10 -13.79 41.58 23.64
N PRO A 11 -12.97 41.70 24.72
CA PRO A 11 -11.79 40.85 24.85
C PRO A 11 -12.20 39.38 24.85
N LEU A 12 -11.50 38.55 24.06
CA LEU A 12 -11.64 37.10 24.17
C LEU A 12 -11.31 36.71 25.60
N ALA A 13 -12.21 35.92 26.22
CA ALA A 13 -11.96 35.34 27.52
C ALA A 13 -10.70 34.45 27.44
N THR A 14 -9.81 34.60 28.40
CA THR A 14 -8.70 33.66 28.61
C THR A 14 -9.26 32.25 28.81
N PRO A 15 -8.70 31.21 28.15
CA PRO A 15 -9.18 29.85 28.33
C PRO A 15 -9.04 29.44 29.80
N ASP A 16 -10.11 28.91 30.37
CA ASP A 16 -10.15 28.30 31.70
C ASP A 16 -9.19 27.09 31.72
N GLU A 17 -8.43 26.91 32.82
CA GLU A 17 -7.42 25.84 32.94
C GLU A 17 -7.97 24.40 32.89
N GLY A 18 -9.19 24.20 32.42
CA GLY A 18 -9.85 22.92 32.27
C GLY A 18 -10.23 22.55 30.84
N THR A 19 -9.93 23.38 29.83
CA THR A 19 -10.27 23.06 28.45
C THR A 19 -9.30 22.01 27.93
N LEU A 20 -9.77 20.74 27.82
CA LEU A 20 -9.14 19.71 27.03
C LEU A 20 -8.98 20.22 25.59
N VAL A 21 -7.81 20.75 25.27
CA VAL A 21 -7.40 20.96 23.88
C VAL A 21 -7.24 19.57 23.31
N LEU A 22 -8.23 19.07 22.60
CA LEU A 22 -8.09 17.93 21.71
C LEU A 22 -6.99 18.31 20.72
N ALA A 23 -5.77 17.83 20.98
CA ALA A 23 -4.70 17.93 20.00
C ALA A 23 -5.19 17.20 18.75
N LEU A 24 -5.32 17.93 17.66
CA LEU A 24 -5.53 17.31 16.34
C LEU A 24 -4.39 16.29 16.16
N PRO A 25 -4.69 15.09 15.66
CA PRO A 25 -3.65 14.12 15.38
C PRO A 25 -2.66 14.76 14.41
N THR A 26 -1.48 15.13 14.90
CA THR A 26 -0.39 15.58 14.04
C THR A 26 0.17 14.35 13.36
N ASN A 27 0.30 14.38 12.04
CA ASN A 27 1.05 13.36 11.34
C ASN A 27 2.43 13.19 12.00
N PRO A 28 2.95 11.97 12.08
CA PRO A 28 4.33 11.76 12.52
C PRO A 28 5.31 12.62 11.71
N PRO A 29 6.47 12.96 12.25
CA PRO A 29 7.48 13.68 11.48
C PRO A 29 7.92 12.84 10.28
N VAL A 30 8.13 13.51 9.15
CA VAL A 30 8.65 12.86 7.94
C VAL A 30 10.06 12.36 8.21
N GLN A 31 10.37 11.14 7.79
CA GLN A 31 11.69 10.54 7.89
C GLN A 31 12.70 11.32 7.01
N GLU A 32 13.88 11.59 7.55
CA GLU A 32 14.91 12.41 6.87
C GLU A 32 15.38 11.82 5.54
N ASN A 33 15.45 10.49 5.44
CA ASN A 33 15.83 9.77 4.22
C ASN A 33 14.86 9.97 3.04
N PHE A 34 13.66 10.49 3.25
CA PHE A 34 12.71 10.83 2.18
C PHE A 34 12.83 12.28 1.70
N SER A 35 13.66 13.11 2.33
CA SER A 35 13.74 14.55 2.01
C SER A 35 14.08 14.81 0.55
N GLU A 36 15.04 14.10 -0.02
CA GLU A 36 15.44 14.26 -1.43
C GLU A 36 14.34 13.80 -2.39
N LEU A 37 13.68 12.67 -2.09
CA LEU A 37 12.57 12.16 -2.91
C LEU A 37 11.39 13.14 -2.91
N LEU A 38 11.04 13.70 -1.75
CA LEU A 38 9.96 14.68 -1.60
C LEU A 38 10.28 16.02 -2.29
N LEU A 39 11.54 16.45 -2.29
CA LEU A 39 11.97 17.63 -3.06
C LEU A 39 11.85 17.39 -4.57
N TYR A 40 12.10 16.16 -5.02
CA TYR A 40 12.01 15.81 -6.43
C TYR A 40 10.56 15.57 -6.87
N ASN A 41 9.78 14.85 -6.08
CA ASN A 41 8.35 14.61 -6.30
C ASN A 41 7.58 14.67 -4.97
N PRO A 42 6.78 15.73 -4.74
CA PRO A 42 6.01 15.88 -3.51
C PRO A 42 4.91 14.84 -3.31
N ASP A 43 4.52 14.10 -4.37
CA ASP A 43 3.55 13.01 -4.30
C ASP A 43 4.16 11.73 -3.69
N THR A 44 5.45 11.74 -3.30
CA THR A 44 6.12 10.59 -2.67
C THR A 44 5.48 10.24 -1.33
N VAL A 45 5.09 8.98 -1.17
CA VAL A 45 4.52 8.45 0.10
C VAL A 45 5.32 7.32 0.71
N GLY A 46 6.23 6.70 -0.06
CA GLY A 46 7.05 5.61 0.43
C GLY A 46 8.04 5.08 -0.59
N PHE A 47 8.68 3.98 -0.21
CA PHE A 47 9.65 3.26 -1.02
C PHE A 47 9.43 1.75 -0.86
N LEU A 48 9.25 1.04 -1.97
CA LEU A 48 8.99 -0.39 -2.00
C LEU A 48 10.27 -1.14 -2.39
N THR A 49 10.61 -2.17 -1.59
CA THR A 49 11.77 -3.03 -1.86
C THR A 49 11.36 -4.50 -1.80
N VAL A 50 11.68 -5.25 -2.85
CA VAL A 50 11.50 -6.69 -2.95
C VAL A 50 12.85 -7.30 -3.35
N GLY A 51 13.67 -7.66 -2.38
CA GLY A 51 15.03 -8.11 -2.63
C GLY A 51 15.78 -7.17 -3.56
N ASP A 52 16.45 -7.72 -4.57
CA ASP A 52 17.15 -6.96 -5.62
C ASP A 52 16.24 -6.69 -6.85
N GLU A 53 14.99 -7.19 -6.85
CA GLU A 53 14.09 -7.16 -8.00
C GLU A 53 13.32 -5.85 -8.12
N ILE A 54 12.92 -5.24 -6.99
CA ILE A 54 12.19 -3.99 -6.93
C ILE A 54 12.82 -3.10 -5.87
N SER A 55 13.18 -1.89 -6.27
CA SER A 55 13.72 -0.85 -5.38
C SER A 55 13.28 0.51 -5.92
N LEU A 56 12.03 0.89 -5.65
CA LEU A 56 11.37 2.01 -6.32
C LEU A 56 10.56 2.87 -5.35
N PRO A 57 10.53 4.20 -5.56
CA PRO A 57 9.63 5.08 -4.84
C PRO A 57 8.19 4.81 -5.20
N VAL A 58 7.29 5.00 -4.24
CA VAL A 58 5.85 4.92 -4.39
C VAL A 58 5.27 6.32 -4.22
N VAL A 59 4.41 6.70 -5.15
CA VAL A 59 3.72 7.99 -5.16
C VAL A 59 2.23 7.82 -4.87
N HIS A 60 1.55 8.93 -4.54
CA HIS A 60 0.12 8.94 -4.27
C HIS A 60 -0.52 10.24 -4.74
N ARG A 61 -1.65 10.12 -5.44
CA ARG A 61 -2.53 11.25 -5.74
C ARG A 61 -3.94 10.91 -5.27
N GLU A 62 -4.46 11.75 -4.40
CA GLU A 62 -5.80 11.54 -3.84
C GLU A 62 -6.85 11.47 -4.95
N ASN A 63 -7.62 10.37 -4.98
CA ASN A 63 -8.68 10.07 -5.94
C ASN A 63 -8.25 10.03 -7.42
N ASP A 64 -6.96 9.82 -7.70
CA ASP A 64 -6.41 9.77 -9.05
C ASP A 64 -5.47 8.57 -9.23
N ASN A 65 -6.01 7.48 -9.79
CA ASN A 65 -5.24 6.28 -10.12
C ASN A 65 -4.70 6.28 -11.56
N ASP A 66 -5.07 7.27 -12.37
CA ASP A 66 -4.75 7.28 -13.81
C ASP A 66 -3.45 8.01 -14.12
N TYR A 67 -3.12 9.05 -13.37
CA TYR A 67 -1.96 9.88 -13.65
C TYR A 67 -0.66 9.06 -13.73
N TYR A 68 -0.36 8.30 -12.69
CA TYR A 68 0.88 7.54 -12.59
C TYR A 68 0.88 6.21 -13.38
N LEU A 69 -0.24 5.82 -13.99
CA LEU A 69 -0.23 4.81 -15.04
C LEU A 69 0.49 5.28 -16.30
N ALA A 70 0.46 6.57 -16.60
CA ALA A 70 1.04 7.16 -17.82
C ALA A 70 2.19 8.12 -17.55
N HIS A 71 2.60 8.32 -16.30
CA HIS A 71 3.67 9.24 -15.92
C HIS A 71 4.68 8.56 -14.99
N SER A 72 5.96 8.77 -15.28
CA SER A 72 7.06 8.32 -14.42
C SER A 72 7.08 9.08 -13.08
N PHE A 73 7.92 8.62 -12.16
CA PHE A 73 8.20 9.32 -10.90
C PHE A 73 8.61 10.79 -11.10
N ALA A 74 9.26 11.11 -12.22
CA ALA A 74 9.64 12.49 -12.58
C ALA A 74 8.47 13.34 -13.14
N GLY A 75 7.23 12.83 -13.16
CA GLY A 75 6.06 13.51 -13.73
C GLY A 75 6.10 13.67 -15.25
N LYS A 76 6.93 12.89 -15.96
CA LYS A 76 6.99 12.88 -17.42
C LYS A 76 6.17 11.73 -17.98
N GLU A 77 5.55 11.93 -19.14
CA GLU A 77 4.89 10.84 -19.86
C GLU A 77 5.82 9.63 -20.00
N SER A 78 5.32 8.47 -19.62
CA SER A 78 6.06 7.20 -19.61
C SER A 78 5.12 6.02 -19.75
N LYS A 79 5.50 5.06 -20.58
CA LYS A 79 4.79 3.78 -20.69
C LYS A 79 5.01 2.87 -19.48
N GLU A 80 6.05 3.10 -18.73
CA GLU A 80 6.37 2.34 -17.51
C GLU A 80 5.60 2.84 -16.30
N GLY A 81 5.11 4.10 -16.37
CA GLY A 81 4.45 4.76 -15.26
C GLY A 81 5.35 4.91 -14.03
N ALA A 82 4.74 4.86 -12.86
CA ALA A 82 5.40 4.78 -11.56
C ALA A 82 4.67 3.77 -10.67
N LEU A 83 5.27 3.33 -9.56
CA LEU A 83 4.53 2.63 -8.52
C LEU A 83 3.67 3.65 -7.76
N PHE A 84 2.40 3.36 -7.56
CA PHE A 84 1.51 4.28 -6.87
C PHE A 84 0.56 3.58 -5.90
N LEU A 85 0.31 4.23 -4.78
CA LEU A 85 -0.70 3.84 -3.80
C LEU A 85 -2.09 4.19 -4.34
N ASP A 86 -3.10 3.35 -4.11
CA ASP A 86 -4.48 3.62 -4.55
C ASP A 86 -4.94 5.01 -4.07
N GLY A 87 -5.53 5.80 -4.97
CA GLY A 87 -5.92 7.18 -4.70
C GLY A 87 -6.93 7.35 -3.56
N ALA A 88 -7.63 6.28 -3.16
CA ALA A 88 -8.50 6.27 -2.01
C ALA A 88 -7.80 5.88 -0.70
N ASN A 89 -6.57 5.36 -0.75
CA ASN A 89 -5.82 4.95 0.43
C ASN A 89 -5.26 6.14 1.22
N ARG A 90 -5.17 5.90 2.52
CA ARG A 90 -4.32 6.64 3.46
C ARG A 90 -3.31 5.69 4.07
N LEU A 91 -2.12 6.17 4.46
CA LEU A 91 -1.02 5.31 4.93
C LEU A 91 -1.33 4.50 6.21
N ASN A 92 -2.36 4.89 6.95
CA ASN A 92 -2.83 4.18 8.13
C ASN A 92 -4.02 3.24 7.89
N ASP A 93 -4.43 3.05 6.64
CA ASP A 93 -5.53 2.14 6.32
C ASP A 93 -5.14 0.68 6.60
N PRO A 94 -6.14 -0.18 6.89
CA PRO A 94 -5.92 -1.61 7.11
C PRO A 94 -5.33 -2.35 5.92
N ASN A 95 -5.61 -1.91 4.68
CA ASN A 95 -5.07 -2.49 3.46
C ASN A 95 -4.55 -1.41 2.54
N LEU A 96 -3.23 -1.39 2.35
CA LEU A 96 -2.54 -0.50 1.42
C LEU A 96 -2.43 -1.20 0.07
N ILE A 97 -2.91 -0.57 -1.00
CA ILE A 97 -2.91 -1.15 -2.34
C ILE A 97 -1.92 -0.38 -3.21
N VAL A 98 -0.86 -1.05 -3.65
CA VAL A 98 0.16 -0.46 -4.52
C VAL A 98 0.06 -1.09 -5.91
N TYR A 99 -0.05 -0.23 -6.91
CA TYR A 99 -0.12 -0.60 -8.31
C TYR A 99 1.21 -0.36 -9.03
N GLY A 100 1.45 -1.15 -10.07
CA GLY A 100 2.59 -0.99 -10.97
C GLY A 100 2.40 -1.77 -12.26
N HIS A 101 3.01 -1.31 -13.36
CA HIS A 101 2.93 -2.00 -14.63
C HIS A 101 3.68 -3.33 -14.66
N ASN A 102 3.14 -4.29 -15.41
CA ASN A 102 3.80 -5.55 -15.72
C ASN A 102 4.69 -5.36 -16.97
N MET A 103 5.92 -4.89 -16.75
CA MET A 103 6.86 -4.66 -17.84
C MET A 103 7.53 -5.96 -18.28
N ARG A 104 7.63 -6.15 -19.61
CA ARG A 104 8.22 -7.38 -20.21
C ARG A 104 9.72 -7.52 -19.93
N ASP A 105 10.42 -6.43 -19.69
CA ASP A 105 11.83 -6.39 -19.34
C ASP A 105 12.08 -6.69 -17.85
N GLY A 106 11.01 -6.93 -17.08
CA GLY A 106 11.05 -7.24 -15.65
C GLY A 106 11.10 -6.04 -14.74
N THR A 107 11.12 -4.80 -15.26
CA THR A 107 11.03 -3.59 -14.46
C THR A 107 9.64 -3.40 -13.87
N MET A 108 9.46 -2.43 -12.99
CA MET A 108 8.23 -2.16 -12.25
C MET A 108 7.75 -3.42 -11.52
N PHE A 109 6.53 -3.90 -11.82
CA PHE A 109 5.98 -5.16 -11.29
C PHE A 109 6.09 -6.34 -12.28
N GLY A 110 6.97 -6.24 -13.28
CA GLY A 110 7.13 -7.26 -14.32
C GLY A 110 7.47 -8.66 -13.81
N ARG A 111 8.04 -8.76 -12.59
CA ARG A 111 8.39 -10.04 -11.95
C ARG A 111 7.42 -10.46 -10.83
N LEU A 112 6.37 -9.68 -10.56
CA LEU A 112 5.47 -9.97 -9.44
C LEU A 112 4.80 -11.36 -9.56
N SER A 113 4.50 -11.81 -10.79
CA SER A 113 3.93 -13.14 -11.01
C SER A 113 4.84 -14.30 -10.61
N MET A 114 6.14 -14.07 -10.45
CA MET A 114 7.10 -15.08 -10.00
C MET A 114 6.86 -15.55 -8.55
N TYR A 115 6.10 -14.77 -7.76
CA TYR A 115 5.64 -15.22 -6.42
C TYR A 115 4.79 -16.49 -6.45
N GLY A 116 4.22 -16.89 -7.59
CA GLY A 116 3.61 -18.20 -7.80
C GLY A 116 4.61 -19.36 -7.74
N GLY A 117 5.90 -19.09 -7.93
CA GLY A 117 6.99 -20.06 -7.84
C GLY A 117 7.56 -20.15 -6.42
N ALA A 118 7.83 -21.40 -5.94
CA ALA A 118 8.28 -21.62 -4.58
C ALA A 118 9.66 -21.00 -4.27
N GLU A 119 10.58 -21.03 -5.22
CA GLU A 119 11.93 -20.50 -5.03
C GLU A 119 11.90 -18.97 -4.89
N PHE A 120 11.21 -18.28 -5.81
CA PHE A 120 11.07 -16.82 -5.74
C PHE A 120 10.38 -16.37 -4.45
N LEU A 121 9.30 -17.07 -4.05
CA LEU A 121 8.58 -16.80 -2.80
C LEU A 121 9.51 -16.93 -1.57
N LYS A 122 10.37 -17.95 -1.51
CA LYS A 122 11.30 -18.15 -0.39
C LYS A 122 12.42 -17.11 -0.38
N GLU A 123 12.95 -16.78 -1.53
CA GLU A 123 14.00 -15.78 -1.69
C GLU A 123 13.49 -14.39 -1.29
N HIS A 124 12.27 -14.06 -1.70
CA HIS A 124 11.60 -12.77 -1.46
C HIS A 124 10.53 -12.84 -0.38
N ALA A 125 10.75 -13.64 0.67
CA ALA A 125 9.82 -13.86 1.77
C ALA A 125 9.52 -12.59 2.61
N VAL A 126 10.36 -11.55 2.48
CA VAL A 126 10.18 -10.27 3.15
C VAL A 126 10.17 -9.16 2.11
N VAL A 127 9.12 -8.36 2.15
CA VAL A 127 8.95 -7.14 1.35
C VAL A 127 8.98 -5.95 2.29
N ARG A 128 9.73 -4.91 1.94
CA ARG A 128 9.75 -3.66 2.71
C ARG A 128 8.92 -2.61 1.99
N PHE A 129 8.04 -1.98 2.72
CA PHE A 129 7.37 -0.77 2.29
C PHE A 129 7.58 0.29 3.35
N ASP A 130 8.65 1.04 3.17
CA ASP A 130 8.98 2.16 4.04
C ASP A 130 8.17 3.37 3.60
N THR A 131 7.32 3.87 4.48
CA THR A 131 6.54 5.08 4.22
C THR A 131 7.35 6.32 4.59
N ILE A 132 6.89 7.50 4.20
CA ILE A 132 7.51 8.76 4.65
C ILE A 132 7.48 8.95 6.17
N TYR A 133 6.77 8.10 6.93
CA TYR A 133 6.62 8.21 8.39
C TYR A 133 7.29 7.08 9.16
N GLU A 134 7.36 5.88 8.61
CA GLU A 134 7.86 4.69 9.32
C GLU A 134 8.40 3.63 8.36
N ASN A 135 9.29 2.79 8.86
CA ASN A 135 9.78 1.62 8.15
C ASN A 135 8.91 0.42 8.51
N ALA A 136 8.53 -0.38 7.51
CA ALA A 136 7.73 -1.57 7.73
C ALA A 136 8.15 -2.71 6.81
N ALA A 137 8.12 -3.92 7.38
CA ALA A 137 8.34 -5.16 6.66
C ALA A 137 7.04 -5.97 6.59
N TYR A 138 6.86 -6.69 5.48
CA TYR A 138 5.65 -7.46 5.19
C TYR A 138 6.03 -8.86 4.73
N VAL A 139 5.16 -9.83 5.02
CA VAL A 139 5.31 -11.23 4.62
C VAL A 139 4.19 -11.64 3.67
N PRO A 140 4.47 -12.21 2.48
CA PRO A 140 3.44 -12.67 1.57
C PRO A 140 2.68 -13.87 2.14
N PHE A 141 1.35 -13.87 1.98
CA PHE A 141 0.49 -14.98 2.42
C PHE A 141 -0.50 -15.47 1.35
N ALA A 142 -0.74 -14.67 0.30
CA ALA A 142 -1.56 -15.08 -0.84
C ALA A 142 -1.05 -14.43 -2.14
N MET A 143 -1.06 -15.19 -3.24
CA MET A 143 -0.62 -14.74 -4.56
C MET A 143 -1.39 -15.48 -5.65
N PHE A 144 -1.94 -14.74 -6.63
CA PHE A 144 -2.77 -15.31 -7.69
C PHE A 144 -3.00 -14.33 -8.84
N ALA A 145 -3.41 -14.87 -9.98
CA ALA A 145 -3.93 -14.07 -11.09
C ALA A 145 -5.45 -13.87 -10.93
N ALA A 146 -5.93 -12.68 -11.29
CA ALA A 146 -7.34 -12.30 -11.26
C ALA A 146 -7.68 -11.38 -12.42
N SER A 147 -8.97 -11.28 -12.75
CA SER A 147 -9.51 -10.25 -13.64
C SER A 147 -10.10 -9.10 -12.83
N MET A 148 -10.06 -7.89 -13.40
CA MET A 148 -10.79 -6.73 -12.90
C MET A 148 -12.14 -6.55 -13.59
N ASP A 149 -12.44 -7.38 -14.61
CA ASP A 149 -13.74 -7.44 -15.26
C ASP A 149 -14.73 -8.23 -14.38
N GLU A 150 -15.80 -7.56 -13.94
CA GLU A 150 -16.82 -8.13 -13.04
C GLU A 150 -17.57 -9.31 -13.68
N ASP A 151 -17.66 -9.36 -15.00
CA ASP A 151 -18.30 -10.45 -15.76
C ASP A 151 -17.38 -11.67 -15.90
N SER A 152 -16.11 -11.55 -15.55
CA SER A 152 -15.13 -12.64 -15.62
C SER A 152 -15.29 -13.63 -14.46
N GLY A 153 -15.24 -14.93 -14.74
CA GLY A 153 -15.19 -15.97 -13.70
C GLY A 153 -13.97 -15.89 -12.78
N SER A 154 -12.94 -15.14 -13.19
CA SER A 154 -11.72 -14.89 -12.39
C SER A 154 -11.72 -13.52 -11.69
N TYR A 155 -12.84 -12.78 -11.73
CA TYR A 155 -12.97 -11.49 -11.06
C TYR A 155 -12.59 -11.53 -9.57
N PHE A 156 -11.86 -10.52 -9.12
CA PHE A 156 -11.56 -10.32 -7.72
C PHE A 156 -11.53 -8.82 -7.39
N ASP A 157 -12.44 -8.40 -6.51
CA ASP A 157 -12.42 -7.04 -5.98
C ASP A 157 -11.29 -6.89 -4.96
N VAL A 158 -10.18 -6.30 -5.43
CA VAL A 158 -8.98 -6.04 -4.63
C VAL A 158 -9.13 -4.76 -3.78
N ARG A 159 -10.05 -3.85 -4.14
CA ARG A 159 -10.16 -2.51 -3.55
C ARG A 159 -10.89 -2.51 -2.20
N GLN A 160 -10.59 -3.48 -1.36
CA GLN A 160 -11.06 -3.59 0.03
C GLN A 160 -10.09 -2.84 0.95
N ILE A 161 -10.28 -1.52 1.10
CA ILE A 161 -9.37 -0.62 1.83
C ILE A 161 -9.70 -0.61 3.32
N VAL A 162 -10.98 -0.37 3.66
CA VAL A 162 -11.46 -0.30 5.04
C VAL A 162 -12.39 -1.47 5.30
N LEU A 163 -12.08 -2.28 6.30
CA LEU A 163 -12.77 -3.52 6.60
C LEU A 163 -13.09 -3.56 8.10
N ASP A 164 -14.34 -3.88 8.43
CA ASP A 164 -14.68 -4.36 9.77
C ASP A 164 -14.17 -5.80 9.98
N GLU A 165 -14.27 -6.32 11.19
CA GLU A 165 -13.75 -7.64 11.53
C GLU A 165 -14.31 -8.75 10.63
N THR A 166 -15.63 -8.78 10.41
CA THR A 166 -16.28 -9.78 9.57
C THR A 166 -15.86 -9.68 8.11
N SER A 167 -15.82 -8.46 7.57
CA SER A 167 -15.40 -8.20 6.18
C SER A 167 -13.94 -8.54 5.99
N PHE A 168 -13.09 -8.24 6.99
CA PHE A 168 -11.67 -8.58 6.98
C PHE A 168 -11.46 -10.09 6.90
N GLU A 169 -12.09 -10.86 7.79
CA GLU A 169 -11.99 -12.32 7.81
C GLU A 169 -12.45 -12.95 6.49
N LEU A 170 -13.57 -12.45 5.93
CA LEU A 170 -14.05 -12.89 4.63
C LEU A 170 -13.07 -12.54 3.50
N PHE A 171 -12.45 -11.36 3.55
CA PHE A 171 -11.47 -10.95 2.56
C PHE A 171 -10.22 -11.85 2.62
N ILE A 172 -9.69 -12.11 3.83
CA ILE A 172 -8.56 -13.04 4.01
C ILE A 172 -8.90 -14.45 3.50
N LEU A 173 -10.09 -14.95 3.80
CA LEU A 173 -10.54 -16.26 3.30
C LEU A 173 -10.59 -16.30 1.76
N LYS A 174 -11.11 -15.24 1.12
CA LYS A 174 -11.14 -15.12 -0.35
C LYS A 174 -9.73 -15.08 -0.94
N LEU A 175 -8.80 -14.31 -0.37
CA LEU A 175 -7.40 -14.24 -0.78
C LEU A 175 -6.74 -15.62 -0.71
N ARG A 176 -6.89 -16.32 0.40
CA ARG A 176 -6.30 -17.65 0.62
C ARG A 176 -6.87 -18.69 -0.35
N ASN A 177 -8.17 -18.69 -0.59
CA ASN A 177 -8.83 -19.64 -1.50
C ASN A 177 -8.41 -19.46 -2.97
N ARG A 178 -7.95 -18.27 -3.35
CA ARG A 178 -7.42 -17.96 -4.69
C ARG A 178 -5.92 -18.17 -4.80
N SER A 179 -5.22 -18.25 -3.68
CA SER A 179 -3.76 -18.28 -3.67
C SER A 179 -3.21 -19.52 -4.38
N ALA A 180 -2.22 -19.32 -5.24
CA ALA A 180 -1.48 -20.38 -5.91
C ALA A 180 -0.60 -21.20 -4.95
N ARG A 181 -0.37 -20.67 -3.73
CA ARG A 181 0.47 -21.29 -2.69
C ARG A 181 -0.21 -21.19 -1.33
N GLY A 182 -0.13 -22.26 -0.55
CA GLY A 182 -0.52 -22.27 0.86
C GLY A 182 0.64 -21.79 1.73
N VAL A 183 0.64 -20.51 2.11
CA VAL A 183 1.65 -19.94 3.02
C VAL A 183 1.07 -19.89 4.43
N PRO A 184 1.70 -20.57 5.43
CA PRO A 184 1.14 -20.67 6.77
C PRO A 184 1.43 -19.45 7.64
N VAL A 185 1.25 -18.25 7.08
CA VAL A 185 1.31 -16.98 7.81
C VAL A 185 -0.04 -16.73 8.45
N ASP A 186 -0.08 -16.52 9.75
CA ASP A 186 -1.29 -16.11 10.45
C ASP A 186 -1.66 -14.67 10.12
N VAL A 187 -2.94 -14.42 9.81
CA VAL A 187 -3.48 -13.08 9.51
C VAL A 187 -4.80 -12.92 10.25
N THR A 188 -4.88 -11.91 11.12
CA THR A 188 -6.03 -11.64 11.97
C THR A 188 -6.49 -10.19 11.86
N TYR A 189 -7.73 -9.92 12.22
CA TYR A 189 -8.24 -8.55 12.27
C TYR A 189 -7.36 -7.66 13.14
N GLY A 190 -7.05 -6.47 12.64
CA GLY A 190 -6.09 -5.54 13.23
C GLY A 190 -4.68 -5.59 12.62
N ASP A 191 -4.35 -6.62 11.83
CA ASP A 191 -3.14 -6.60 11.02
C ASP A 191 -3.27 -5.62 9.86
N GLN A 192 -2.21 -4.89 9.56
CA GLN A 192 -2.15 -4.10 8.34
C GLN A 192 -1.70 -4.97 7.16
N LEU A 193 -2.39 -4.83 6.05
CA LEU A 193 -2.08 -5.52 4.80
C LEU A 193 -1.38 -4.57 3.82
N LEU A 194 -0.55 -5.15 2.96
CA LEU A 194 -0.03 -4.54 1.74
C LEU A 194 -0.43 -5.43 0.57
N THR A 195 -1.15 -4.89 -0.38
CA THR A 195 -1.58 -5.61 -1.58
C THR A 195 -0.89 -5.02 -2.80
N LEU A 196 0.00 -5.80 -3.43
CA LEU A 196 0.68 -5.42 -4.66
C LEU A 196 -0.15 -5.92 -5.84
N VAL A 197 -0.43 -5.04 -6.80
CA VAL A 197 -1.32 -5.33 -7.92
C VAL A 197 -0.67 -4.89 -9.23
N THR A 198 -0.58 -5.79 -10.19
CA THR A 198 -0.09 -5.47 -11.53
C THR A 198 -0.99 -5.98 -12.63
N CYS A 199 -0.82 -5.48 -13.85
CA CYS A 199 -1.41 -6.08 -15.02
C CYS A 199 -0.79 -7.45 -15.29
N SER A 200 -1.62 -8.47 -15.46
CA SER A 200 -1.20 -9.79 -15.95
C SER A 200 -1.03 -9.76 -17.47
N SER A 201 -0.05 -10.52 -17.98
CA SER A 201 0.13 -10.71 -19.41
C SER A 201 -0.83 -11.74 -20.04
N ALA A 202 -1.63 -12.41 -19.22
CA ALA A 202 -2.47 -13.54 -19.65
C ALA A 202 -3.85 -13.12 -20.15
N GLU A 203 -4.39 -12.00 -19.68
CA GLU A 203 -5.72 -11.48 -20.04
C GLU A 203 -5.64 -9.96 -20.19
N GLU A 204 -6.47 -9.37 -21.07
CA GLU A 204 -6.45 -7.93 -21.39
C GLU A 204 -6.71 -7.06 -20.13
N ASP A 205 -7.58 -7.53 -19.22
CA ASP A 205 -7.86 -6.90 -17.92
C ASP A 205 -7.29 -7.68 -16.73
N GLY A 206 -6.34 -8.58 -16.99
CA GLY A 206 -5.72 -9.44 -15.99
C GLY A 206 -4.82 -8.66 -15.03
N ARG A 207 -4.79 -9.10 -13.78
CA ARG A 207 -3.91 -8.60 -12.72
C ARG A 207 -3.23 -9.78 -12.04
N TYR A 208 -2.01 -9.58 -11.58
CA TYR A 208 -1.41 -10.47 -10.61
C TYR A 208 -1.41 -9.76 -9.25
N ILE A 209 -1.87 -10.48 -8.24
CA ILE A 209 -2.07 -9.96 -6.89
C ILE A 209 -1.15 -10.70 -5.95
N VAL A 210 -0.43 -9.96 -5.11
CA VAL A 210 0.32 -10.49 -3.96
C VAL A 210 -0.16 -9.76 -2.71
N ALA A 211 -0.80 -10.50 -1.81
CA ALA A 211 -1.24 -9.97 -0.53
C ALA A 211 -0.24 -10.34 0.57
N LEU A 212 0.16 -9.33 1.34
CA LEU A 212 1.16 -9.42 2.37
C LEU A 212 0.59 -8.90 3.69
N ARG A 213 1.05 -9.45 4.80
CA ARG A 213 0.76 -8.98 6.16
C ARG A 213 1.99 -8.29 6.74
N ARG A 214 1.78 -7.13 7.35
CA ARG A 214 2.84 -6.42 8.09
C ARG A 214 3.37 -7.30 9.22
N LEU A 215 4.68 -7.33 9.43
CA LEU A 215 5.27 -7.99 10.58
C LEU A 215 4.77 -7.34 11.87
N ARG A 216 4.35 -8.18 12.82
CA ARG A 216 3.86 -7.71 14.12
C ARG A 216 5.02 -7.33 15.04
N PRO A 217 4.79 -6.47 16.05
CA PRO A 217 5.82 -6.22 17.06
C PRO A 217 6.34 -7.51 17.69
N GLY A 218 7.66 -7.70 17.66
CA GLY A 218 8.33 -8.89 18.17
C GLY A 218 8.54 -10.03 17.16
N GLU A 219 7.91 -9.97 15.98
CA GLU A 219 8.27 -10.89 14.88
C GLU A 219 9.55 -10.42 14.19
N THR A 220 10.42 -11.36 13.87
CA THR A 220 11.64 -11.11 13.10
C THR A 220 11.49 -11.53 11.64
N GLU A 221 12.35 -11.03 10.77
CA GLU A 221 12.41 -11.50 9.38
C GLU A 221 12.76 -12.98 9.29
N GLU A 222 13.57 -13.51 10.23
CA GLU A 222 13.94 -14.93 10.29
C GLU A 222 12.71 -15.80 10.59
N ASP A 223 11.85 -15.37 11.53
CA ASP A 223 10.62 -16.09 11.88
C ASP A 223 9.71 -16.22 10.65
N VAL A 224 9.48 -15.12 9.93
CA VAL A 224 8.59 -15.15 8.76
C VAL A 224 9.21 -15.87 7.56
N ARG A 225 10.54 -15.83 7.36
CA ARG A 225 11.24 -16.64 6.38
C ARG A 225 11.07 -18.13 6.67
N ALA A 226 11.14 -18.54 7.95
CA ALA A 226 10.89 -19.91 8.38
C ALA A 226 9.44 -20.37 8.13
N LEU A 227 8.45 -19.45 8.21
CA LEU A 227 7.05 -19.74 7.85
C LEU A 227 6.91 -19.91 6.33
N VAL A 228 7.46 -19.00 5.54
CA VAL A 228 7.39 -19.04 4.06
C VAL A 228 8.10 -20.28 3.52
N ALA A 229 9.18 -20.73 4.14
CA ALA A 229 9.87 -21.96 3.74
C ALA A 229 8.98 -23.23 3.82
N LYS A 230 7.89 -23.19 4.59
CA LYS A 230 6.89 -24.28 4.72
C LYS A 230 5.74 -24.16 3.71
N ALA A 231 5.76 -23.15 2.81
CA ALA A 231 4.73 -22.97 1.80
C ALA A 231 4.63 -24.19 0.88
N SER A 232 3.38 -24.62 0.59
CA SER A 232 3.03 -25.77 -0.25
C SER A 232 2.52 -25.35 -1.63
#